data_56000b7f4a81af75af1bc998912a1038
#
_entry.id   56000b7f4a81af75af1bc998912a1038
#
_cell.length_a   1.000
_cell.length_b   1.000
_cell.length_c   1.000
_cell.angle_alpha   90.00
_cell.angle_beta   90.00
_cell.angle_gamma   90.00
#
_symmetry.space_group_name_H-M   'P 1'
#
loop_
_entity.id
_entity.type
_entity.pdbx_description
1 polymer ?
#
loop_
_entity_poly.entity_id
_entity_poly.type
_entity_poly.pdbx_seq_one_letter_code
_entity_poly.pdbx_strand_id
1 'polypeptide(L)'
;MNKTYKFPALWMMCLMLFSCLTFTACDNGDDEDTNQYKGGISLNVFGPSPVSRGGVLRFLGSGMDKVTAVAIPGCDDITDIEVVSDTEIRVTVPQTAQPGLVVLKTPKGDITTKTELTFTEPIALEAFAPAEVKPGSELTITGEYLNLIKEVIFADEVTVPADEFVSQSRQEIKVIVPDSAQTGKFILSDGAEIPNWIYSEGELEVTLPSVEAPLDLVDKKPGDVIRVSGENFDLVKKVQMPNGDEVEFTMTASSEGDELTFTLPDNVSDGEVTVLPASDVKVVVATVVVATPSNVVAVPAVNLRGGDMITLKGTNMDLVTDVTFPGVEEAVGLESQNSTEIKVLMPAAAISGDLQLNTNSGKATAVSIATAKPENISYSAATVPAGEALTVK
;
A
#
# COMPACT_ATOMS: atom_id res chain seq x y z
N MET A 1 -25.58 -9.93 10.75
CA MET A 1 -26.44 -10.47 9.66
C MET A 1 -25.51 -11.17 8.67
N ASN A 2 -25.42 -12.50 8.80
CA ASN A 2 -24.58 -13.35 7.94
C ASN A 2 -25.24 -13.56 6.59
N LYS A 3 -24.61 -13.14 5.50
CA LYS A 3 -24.98 -13.58 4.15
C LYS A 3 -24.04 -14.69 3.70
N THR A 4 -24.51 -15.91 3.77
CA THR A 4 -23.92 -17.10 3.16
C THR A 4 -24.21 -17.10 1.67
N TYR A 5 -23.16 -17.04 0.84
CA TYR A 5 -23.28 -17.31 -0.60
C TYR A 5 -23.28 -18.81 -0.83
N LYS A 6 -24.42 -19.33 -1.34
CA LYS A 6 -24.52 -20.70 -1.85
C LYS A 6 -24.09 -20.70 -3.32
N PHE A 7 -22.95 -21.31 -3.62
CA PHE A 7 -22.57 -21.66 -4.99
C PHE A 7 -23.40 -22.85 -5.46
N PRO A 8 -24.03 -22.81 -6.65
CA PRO A 8 -24.71 -23.99 -7.19
C PRO A 8 -23.68 -24.94 -7.82
N ALA A 9 -23.51 -26.11 -7.17
CA ALA A 9 -22.68 -27.23 -7.62
C ALA A 9 -23.24 -27.98 -8.83
N LEU A 10 -24.00 -27.32 -9.72
CA LEU A 10 -24.69 -27.97 -10.84
C LEU A 10 -24.11 -27.65 -12.22
N TRP A 11 -23.04 -26.87 -12.33
CA TRP A 11 -22.45 -26.53 -13.64
C TRP A 11 -21.13 -27.24 -13.96
N MET A 12 -20.62 -28.08 -13.06
CA MET A 12 -19.36 -28.81 -13.25
C MET A 12 -19.52 -30.22 -13.78
N MET A 13 -20.74 -30.67 -14.09
CA MET A 13 -21.02 -32.06 -14.55
C MET A 13 -21.40 -32.17 -16.02
N CYS A 14 -21.42 -31.07 -16.79
CA CYS A 14 -21.75 -31.09 -18.22
C CYS A 14 -20.57 -30.91 -19.19
N LEU A 15 -19.34 -30.79 -18.73
CA LEU A 15 -18.15 -30.56 -19.57
C LEU A 15 -17.26 -31.80 -19.76
N MET A 16 -17.63 -32.97 -19.25
CA MET A 16 -16.85 -34.21 -19.40
C MET A 16 -17.47 -35.26 -20.37
N LEU A 17 -18.44 -34.88 -21.19
CA LEU A 17 -19.14 -35.84 -22.04
C LEU A 17 -19.16 -35.49 -23.54
N PHE A 18 -18.19 -34.67 -24.01
CA PHE A 18 -18.11 -34.37 -25.45
C PHE A 18 -16.69 -34.44 -26.02
N SER A 19 -16.00 -35.55 -25.81
CA SER A 19 -14.76 -35.82 -26.53
C SER A 19 -14.64 -37.29 -26.96
N CYS A 20 -15.65 -37.76 -27.67
CA CYS A 20 -15.51 -38.97 -28.49
C CYS A 20 -16.42 -38.83 -29.71
N LEU A 21 -15.83 -39.04 -30.89
CA LEU A 21 -16.42 -39.06 -32.24
C LEU A 21 -16.22 -37.71 -32.95
N THR A 22 -15.48 -37.60 -34.01
CA THR A 22 -15.44 -38.44 -35.20
C THR A 22 -14.16 -38.19 -35.99
N PHE A 23 -13.40 -39.23 -36.26
CA PHE A 23 -12.53 -39.25 -37.42
C PHE A 23 -13.41 -39.49 -38.63
N THR A 24 -13.81 -38.45 -39.34
CA THR A 24 -14.27 -38.61 -40.71
C THR A 24 -13.11 -38.24 -41.63
N ALA A 25 -12.56 -39.25 -42.23
CA ALA A 25 -11.80 -39.10 -43.45
C ALA A 25 -12.72 -38.49 -44.49
N CYS A 26 -12.45 -37.24 -44.91
CA CYS A 26 -12.95 -36.70 -46.17
C CYS A 26 -11.79 -36.64 -47.14
N ASP A 27 -11.83 -37.54 -48.02
CA ASP A 27 -11.20 -37.52 -49.33
C ASP A 27 -11.89 -36.45 -50.20
N ASN A 28 -11.05 -35.82 -51.07
CA ASN A 28 -11.32 -34.96 -52.21
C ASN A 28 -11.13 -33.44 -52.05
N GLY A 29 -10.07 -33.03 -52.68
CA GLY A 29 -9.78 -31.67 -53.08
C GLY A 29 -8.32 -31.56 -53.52
N ASP A 30 -8.09 -31.58 -54.81
CA ASP A 30 -6.81 -31.33 -55.46
C ASP A 30 -6.23 -29.96 -55.05
N ASP A 31 -5.39 -29.99 -53.99
CA ASP A 31 -4.34 -29.01 -53.81
C ASP A 31 -3.04 -29.80 -53.76
N GLU A 32 -2.19 -29.59 -54.75
CA GLU A 32 -0.87 -30.19 -54.86
C GLU A 32 -0.01 -29.85 -53.65
N ASP A 33 -0.10 -30.66 -52.65
CA ASP A 33 0.72 -30.65 -51.44
C ASP A 33 2.12 -31.20 -51.78
N THR A 34 2.82 -30.47 -52.62
CA THR A 34 4.09 -30.89 -53.26
C THR A 34 5.30 -30.83 -52.33
N ASN A 35 5.17 -30.41 -51.07
CA ASN A 35 6.33 -30.10 -50.22
C ASN A 35 6.71 -31.13 -49.16
N GLN A 36 5.96 -32.19 -48.95
CA GLN A 36 6.30 -33.21 -47.96
C GLN A 36 6.97 -34.47 -48.51
N TYR A 37 6.95 -34.70 -49.82
CA TYR A 37 7.52 -35.89 -50.41
C TYR A 37 8.37 -35.57 -51.64
N LYS A 38 9.67 -35.52 -51.47
CA LYS A 38 10.62 -35.29 -52.56
C LYS A 38 11.62 -36.43 -52.68
N GLY A 39 11.35 -37.32 -53.64
CA GLY A 39 12.26 -38.36 -54.07
C GLY A 39 12.70 -39.37 -53.01
N GLY A 40 11.81 -39.79 -52.13
CA GLY A 40 12.09 -40.76 -51.08
C GLY A 40 12.54 -40.11 -49.74
N ILE A 41 12.62 -38.77 -49.68
CA ILE A 41 12.84 -38.06 -48.45
C ILE A 41 11.52 -37.46 -48.02
N SER A 42 11.08 -37.74 -46.79
CA SER A 42 9.82 -37.18 -46.25
C SER A 42 9.96 -36.82 -44.78
N LEU A 43 9.31 -35.71 -44.40
CA LEU A 43 9.14 -35.35 -43.01
C LEU A 43 7.75 -35.72 -42.52
N ASN A 44 7.66 -36.56 -41.48
CA ASN A 44 6.40 -37.00 -40.90
C ASN A 44 5.99 -36.11 -39.75
N VAL A 45 6.94 -35.84 -38.85
CA VAL A 45 6.72 -35.00 -37.64
C VAL A 45 8.04 -34.37 -37.17
N PHE A 46 7.92 -33.24 -36.53
CA PHE A 46 9.03 -32.61 -35.83
C PHE A 46 8.56 -32.15 -34.44
N GLY A 47 9.53 -31.94 -33.52
CA GLY A 47 9.23 -31.46 -32.20
C GLY A 47 10.38 -31.63 -31.21
N PRO A 48 10.19 -31.11 -29.98
CA PRO A 48 8.97 -30.48 -29.46
C PRO A 48 8.70 -29.13 -30.10
N SER A 49 7.41 -28.74 -30.17
CA SER A 49 6.99 -27.37 -30.46
C SER A 49 5.80 -27.08 -29.52
N PRO A 50 5.95 -26.16 -28.55
CA PRO A 50 7.08 -25.24 -28.37
C PRO A 50 8.39 -25.92 -27.90
N VAL A 51 9.52 -25.32 -28.24
CA VAL A 51 10.89 -25.72 -27.82
C VAL A 51 11.61 -24.55 -27.16
N SER A 52 12.54 -24.81 -26.22
CA SER A 52 13.41 -23.76 -25.69
C SER A 52 14.55 -23.44 -26.67
N ARG A 53 14.97 -22.17 -26.76
CA ARG A 53 16.22 -21.82 -27.44
C ARG A 53 17.41 -22.50 -26.72
N GLY A 54 18.32 -23.11 -27.51
CA GLY A 54 19.35 -23.98 -26.96
C GLY A 54 18.89 -25.41 -26.71
N GLY A 55 17.58 -25.70 -26.82
CA GLY A 55 17.02 -27.05 -26.75
C GLY A 55 17.22 -27.84 -28.03
N VAL A 56 16.93 -29.16 -27.98
CA VAL A 56 17.05 -30.06 -29.13
C VAL A 56 15.72 -30.20 -29.84
N LEU A 57 15.73 -29.92 -31.14
CA LEU A 57 14.61 -30.14 -32.05
C LEU A 57 14.86 -31.42 -32.87
N ARG A 58 13.88 -32.32 -32.88
CA ARG A 58 13.93 -33.60 -33.55
C ARG A 58 13.04 -33.59 -34.79
N PHE A 59 13.51 -34.20 -35.86
CA PHE A 59 12.78 -34.40 -37.09
C PHE A 59 12.72 -35.88 -37.38
N LEU A 60 11.51 -36.40 -37.60
CA LEU A 60 11.24 -37.81 -37.87
C LEU A 60 10.63 -37.95 -39.24
N GLY A 61 11.15 -38.87 -40.05
CA GLY A 61 10.68 -39.07 -41.41
C GLY A 61 11.35 -40.25 -42.10
N SER A 62 11.56 -40.13 -43.41
CA SER A 62 12.34 -41.11 -44.20
C SER A 62 13.46 -40.39 -44.93
N GLY A 63 14.66 -41.01 -45.02
CA GLY A 63 15.79 -40.43 -45.68
C GLY A 63 16.35 -39.19 -44.98
N MET A 64 16.16 -39.08 -43.65
CA MET A 64 16.59 -37.94 -42.83
C MET A 64 18.09 -37.78 -42.83
N ASP A 65 18.87 -38.87 -43.05
CA ASP A 65 20.30 -38.88 -43.24
C ASP A 65 20.81 -38.06 -44.45
N LYS A 66 19.90 -37.64 -45.32
CA LYS A 66 20.19 -36.83 -46.52
C LYS A 66 19.90 -35.35 -46.36
N VAL A 67 19.41 -34.93 -45.22
CA VAL A 67 19.22 -33.50 -44.89
C VAL A 67 20.59 -32.87 -44.73
N THR A 68 20.84 -31.79 -45.46
CA THR A 68 22.14 -31.08 -45.45
C THR A 68 22.16 -29.86 -44.60
N ALA A 69 21.00 -29.21 -44.36
CA ALA A 69 20.86 -28.10 -43.48
C ALA A 69 19.39 -27.99 -42.99
N VAL A 70 19.21 -27.36 -41.81
CA VAL A 70 17.92 -26.99 -41.27
C VAL A 70 17.87 -25.48 -41.16
N ALA A 71 16.93 -24.85 -41.88
CA ALA A 71 16.69 -23.43 -41.82
C ALA A 71 15.55 -23.12 -40.86
N ILE A 72 15.87 -22.42 -39.77
CA ILE A 72 14.89 -21.88 -38.80
C ILE A 72 14.87 -20.34 -39.00
N PRO A 73 13.71 -19.69 -38.99
CA PRO A 73 13.64 -18.24 -39.14
C PRO A 73 14.52 -17.52 -38.09
N GLY A 74 15.12 -16.39 -38.47
CA GLY A 74 15.93 -15.54 -37.60
C GLY A 74 17.37 -16.01 -37.32
N CYS A 75 17.79 -17.10 -37.93
CA CYS A 75 19.19 -17.58 -37.83
C CYS A 75 19.72 -18.12 -39.15
N ASP A 76 21.04 -18.30 -39.23
CA ASP A 76 21.68 -18.92 -40.36
C ASP A 76 21.29 -20.40 -40.45
N ASP A 77 21.49 -20.99 -41.64
CA ASP A 77 21.28 -22.42 -41.87
C ASP A 77 22.10 -23.29 -40.92
N ILE A 78 21.41 -24.15 -40.17
CA ILE A 78 22.04 -25.07 -39.22
C ILE A 78 22.58 -26.27 -40.00
N THR A 79 23.88 -26.40 -40.10
CA THR A 79 24.58 -27.52 -40.76
C THR A 79 25.14 -28.55 -39.78
N ASP A 80 25.21 -28.19 -38.48
CA ASP A 80 25.55 -29.11 -37.40
C ASP A 80 24.31 -29.95 -37.05
N ILE A 81 24.16 -31.07 -37.76
CA ILE A 81 23.02 -31.97 -37.66
C ILE A 81 23.48 -33.30 -37.05
N GLU A 82 22.91 -33.66 -35.93
CA GLU A 82 23.06 -35.03 -35.38
C GLU A 82 22.18 -35.97 -36.15
N VAL A 83 22.78 -36.84 -36.97
CA VAL A 83 22.06 -37.91 -37.70
C VAL A 83 22.00 -39.13 -36.77
N VAL A 84 20.80 -39.36 -36.19
CA VAL A 84 20.57 -40.53 -35.32
C VAL A 84 20.31 -41.76 -36.13
N SER A 85 19.58 -41.67 -37.26
CA SER A 85 19.27 -42.74 -38.20
C SER A 85 18.80 -42.15 -39.54
N ASP A 86 18.48 -43.03 -40.48
CA ASP A 86 17.81 -42.61 -41.73
C ASP A 86 16.36 -42.13 -41.52
N THR A 87 15.83 -42.26 -40.29
CA THR A 87 14.50 -41.81 -39.90
C THR A 87 14.49 -40.71 -38.88
N GLU A 88 15.64 -40.32 -38.31
CA GLU A 88 15.71 -39.27 -37.27
C GLU A 88 16.95 -38.43 -37.38
N ILE A 89 16.76 -37.12 -37.37
CA ILE A 89 17.85 -36.13 -37.14
C ILE A 89 17.51 -35.20 -36.00
N ARG A 90 18.52 -34.59 -35.40
CA ARG A 90 18.40 -33.65 -34.34
C ARG A 90 19.25 -32.40 -34.62
N VAL A 91 18.78 -31.24 -34.19
CA VAL A 91 19.53 -29.99 -34.23
C VAL A 91 19.37 -29.24 -32.93
N THR A 92 20.37 -28.50 -32.53
CA THR A 92 20.26 -27.55 -31.42
C THR A 92 19.68 -26.22 -31.92
N VAL A 93 18.64 -25.74 -31.29
CA VAL A 93 17.97 -24.50 -31.68
C VAL A 93 18.83 -23.29 -31.31
N PRO A 94 19.22 -22.43 -32.27
CA PRO A 94 20.01 -21.23 -31.98
C PRO A 94 19.28 -20.24 -31.09
N GLN A 95 20.07 -19.41 -30.37
CA GLN A 95 19.52 -18.37 -29.48
C GLN A 95 18.79 -17.27 -30.27
N THR A 96 19.12 -17.05 -31.55
CA THR A 96 18.53 -16.03 -32.42
C THR A 96 17.27 -16.52 -33.16
N ALA A 97 16.93 -17.82 -33.05
CA ALA A 97 15.80 -18.40 -33.75
C ALA A 97 14.49 -17.67 -33.47
N GLN A 98 13.66 -17.51 -34.50
CA GLN A 98 12.33 -16.87 -34.42
C GLN A 98 11.23 -17.88 -34.76
N PRO A 99 10.00 -17.67 -34.27
CA PRO A 99 8.85 -18.51 -34.63
C PRO A 99 8.62 -18.52 -36.13
N GLY A 100 8.13 -19.64 -36.65
CA GLY A 100 7.75 -19.78 -38.05
C GLY A 100 7.99 -21.18 -38.61
N LEU A 101 7.79 -21.33 -39.91
CA LEU A 101 7.97 -22.60 -40.60
C LEU A 101 9.46 -22.94 -40.71
N VAL A 102 9.82 -24.19 -40.44
CA VAL A 102 11.17 -24.73 -40.56
C VAL A 102 11.34 -25.40 -41.92
N VAL A 103 12.50 -25.21 -42.54
CA VAL A 103 12.82 -25.77 -43.83
C VAL A 103 14.00 -26.74 -43.71
N LEU A 104 13.79 -28.00 -44.12
CA LEU A 104 14.86 -28.99 -44.26
C LEU A 104 15.41 -28.93 -45.68
N LYS A 105 16.66 -28.58 -45.83
CA LYS A 105 17.37 -28.54 -47.14
C LYS A 105 17.88 -29.91 -47.50
N THR A 106 17.54 -30.38 -48.70
CA THR A 106 17.97 -31.68 -49.17
C THR A 106 18.49 -31.61 -50.63
N PRO A 107 19.33 -32.57 -51.09
CA PRO A 107 19.79 -32.59 -52.48
C PRO A 107 18.69 -32.70 -53.51
N LYS A 108 17.49 -33.08 -53.12
CA LYS A 108 16.33 -33.25 -54.00
C LYS A 108 15.30 -32.14 -53.89
N GLY A 109 15.57 -31.14 -53.12
CA GLY A 109 14.74 -29.96 -52.88
C GLY A 109 14.35 -29.83 -51.40
N ASP A 110 13.81 -28.67 -51.06
CA ASP A 110 13.47 -28.28 -49.69
C ASP A 110 12.15 -28.89 -49.24
N ILE A 111 12.08 -29.23 -47.94
CA ILE A 111 10.87 -29.71 -47.28
C ILE A 111 10.53 -28.70 -46.18
N THR A 112 9.37 -28.06 -46.31
CA THR A 112 8.87 -27.10 -45.33
C THR A 112 7.90 -27.76 -44.35
N THR A 113 8.02 -27.45 -43.06
CA THR A 113 7.07 -27.98 -42.05
C THR A 113 5.67 -27.43 -42.28
N LYS A 114 4.63 -28.23 -41.96
CA LYS A 114 3.22 -27.81 -42.07
C LYS A 114 2.78 -26.87 -40.92
N THR A 115 3.41 -27.01 -39.76
CA THR A 115 3.12 -26.25 -38.57
C THR A 115 4.34 -25.37 -38.22
N GLU A 116 4.09 -24.25 -37.61
CA GLU A 116 5.14 -23.35 -37.15
C GLU A 116 5.85 -23.93 -35.93
N LEU A 117 7.15 -23.69 -35.86
CA LEU A 117 7.94 -23.84 -34.65
C LEU A 117 7.62 -22.67 -33.72
N THR A 118 7.26 -22.99 -32.48
CA THR A 118 7.02 -22.03 -31.42
C THR A 118 8.01 -22.26 -30.29
N PHE A 119 8.18 -21.25 -29.43
CA PHE A 119 9.17 -21.30 -28.35
C PHE A 119 8.49 -21.27 -26.99
N THR A 120 9.08 -22.05 -26.06
CA THR A 120 8.85 -21.92 -24.64
C THR A 120 10.02 -21.15 -24.07
N GLU A 121 9.74 -20.04 -23.38
CA GLU A 121 10.73 -19.20 -22.72
C GLU A 121 10.35 -19.13 -21.24
N PRO A 122 10.79 -20.12 -20.42
CA PRO A 122 10.43 -20.15 -19.01
C PRO A 122 11.13 -18.99 -18.29
N ILE A 123 10.35 -17.96 -18.00
CA ILE A 123 10.85 -16.85 -17.19
C ILE A 123 11.12 -17.37 -15.78
N ALA A 124 12.30 -17.11 -15.27
CA ALA A 124 12.70 -17.48 -13.92
C ALA A 124 13.34 -16.28 -13.23
N LEU A 125 12.96 -16.03 -11.99
CA LEU A 125 13.63 -15.12 -11.07
C LEU A 125 14.56 -15.97 -10.20
N GLU A 126 15.87 -15.68 -10.19
CA GLU A 126 16.86 -16.43 -9.44
C GLU A 126 17.29 -15.71 -8.16
N ALA A 127 17.52 -14.39 -8.26
CA ALA A 127 17.94 -13.58 -7.12
C ALA A 127 17.61 -12.09 -7.35
N PHE A 128 17.71 -11.33 -6.27
CA PHE A 128 17.68 -9.87 -6.31
C PHE A 128 18.67 -9.29 -5.29
N ALA A 129 19.15 -8.10 -5.53
CA ALA A 129 20.06 -7.39 -4.65
C ALA A 129 19.94 -5.87 -4.82
N PRO A 130 20.05 -5.09 -3.73
CA PRO A 130 20.21 -5.54 -2.34
C PRO A 130 18.90 -6.09 -1.76
N ALA A 131 18.98 -6.84 -0.64
CA ALA A 131 17.80 -7.35 0.06
C ALA A 131 17.05 -6.26 0.85
N GLU A 132 17.79 -5.22 1.29
CA GLU A 132 17.27 -4.01 1.89
C GLU A 132 17.61 -2.82 0.99
N VAL A 133 16.62 -1.98 0.69
CA VAL A 133 16.76 -0.89 -0.27
C VAL A 133 16.05 0.37 0.21
N LYS A 134 16.71 1.51 0.03
CA LYS A 134 16.09 2.81 0.26
C LYS A 134 15.26 3.20 -0.97
N PRO A 135 14.02 3.71 -0.83
CA PRO A 135 13.24 4.28 -1.92
C PRO A 135 14.08 5.24 -2.78
N GLY A 136 13.92 5.19 -4.10
CA GLY A 136 14.73 5.94 -5.05
C GLY A 136 16.07 5.29 -5.41
N SER A 137 16.46 4.17 -4.79
CA SER A 137 17.68 3.43 -5.11
C SER A 137 17.44 2.31 -6.11
N GLU A 138 18.53 1.82 -6.73
CA GLU A 138 18.47 0.77 -7.74
C GLU A 138 18.36 -0.61 -7.09
N LEU A 139 17.41 -1.41 -7.59
CA LEU A 139 17.27 -2.84 -7.34
C LEU A 139 17.71 -3.60 -8.59
N THR A 140 18.61 -4.56 -8.44
CA THR A 140 19.04 -5.48 -9.50
C THR A 140 18.35 -6.82 -9.30
N ILE A 141 17.67 -7.31 -10.33
CA ILE A 141 16.97 -8.59 -10.37
C ILE A 141 17.64 -9.46 -11.41
N THR A 142 18.02 -10.70 -11.06
CA THR A 142 18.69 -11.66 -11.94
C THR A 142 17.86 -12.91 -12.15
N GLY A 143 18.01 -13.51 -13.33
CA GLY A 143 17.26 -14.70 -13.71
C GLY A 143 17.41 -15.09 -15.18
N GLU A 144 16.40 -15.77 -15.73
CA GLU A 144 16.37 -16.19 -17.13
C GLU A 144 15.12 -15.62 -17.84
N TYR A 145 15.31 -15.24 -19.10
CA TYR A 145 14.28 -14.66 -19.98
C TYR A 145 13.61 -13.38 -19.42
N LEU A 146 14.34 -12.62 -18.60
CA LEU A 146 13.85 -11.38 -18.00
C LEU A 146 13.57 -10.28 -19.04
N ASN A 147 14.08 -10.40 -20.28
CA ASN A 147 13.74 -9.52 -21.40
C ASN A 147 12.25 -9.58 -21.81
N LEU A 148 11.51 -10.57 -21.34
CA LEU A 148 10.08 -10.73 -21.60
C LEU A 148 9.20 -10.03 -20.54
N ILE A 149 9.78 -9.63 -19.43
CA ILE A 149 9.09 -8.91 -18.36
C ILE A 149 8.66 -7.52 -18.86
N LYS A 150 7.43 -7.15 -18.56
CA LYS A 150 6.82 -5.86 -18.93
C LYS A 150 6.61 -4.95 -17.73
N GLU A 151 6.61 -5.51 -16.52
CA GLU A 151 6.42 -4.74 -15.29
C GLU A 151 7.00 -5.46 -14.09
N VAL A 152 7.44 -4.69 -13.11
CA VAL A 152 7.78 -5.12 -11.75
C VAL A 152 6.72 -4.54 -10.82
N ILE A 153 6.03 -5.39 -10.08
CA ILE A 153 4.96 -5.00 -9.16
C ILE A 153 5.48 -5.22 -7.74
N PHE A 154 5.72 -4.13 -7.03
CA PHE A 154 6.10 -4.15 -5.62
C PHE A 154 4.90 -4.40 -4.73
N ALA A 155 5.12 -4.60 -3.43
CA ALA A 155 4.05 -4.71 -2.45
C ALA A 155 3.13 -3.48 -2.51
N ASP A 156 1.86 -3.66 -2.10
CA ASP A 156 0.79 -2.66 -2.21
C ASP A 156 0.51 -2.20 -3.66
N GLU A 157 0.69 -3.11 -4.64
CA GLU A 157 0.37 -2.93 -6.06
C GLU A 157 1.14 -1.78 -6.76
N VAL A 158 2.28 -1.36 -6.21
CA VAL A 158 3.12 -0.31 -6.79
C VAL A 158 3.86 -0.88 -8.00
N THR A 159 3.47 -0.46 -9.20
CA THR A 159 3.96 -1.02 -10.46
C THR A 159 4.96 -0.10 -11.14
N VAL A 160 6.07 -0.67 -11.64
CA VAL A 160 7.04 -0.02 -12.52
C VAL A 160 7.01 -0.73 -13.86
N PRO A 161 6.61 -0.06 -14.95
CA PRO A 161 6.57 -0.64 -16.29
C PRO A 161 7.97 -0.72 -16.90
N ALA A 162 8.14 -1.57 -17.92
CA ALA A 162 9.45 -1.86 -18.52
C ALA A 162 10.12 -0.65 -19.19
N ASP A 163 9.36 0.33 -19.62
CA ASP A 163 9.89 1.58 -20.19
C ASP A 163 10.50 2.53 -19.14
N GLU A 164 10.26 2.27 -17.85
CA GLU A 164 10.87 2.96 -16.72
C GLU A 164 12.04 2.18 -16.09
N PHE A 165 12.39 1.00 -16.62
CA PHE A 165 13.54 0.26 -16.14
C PHE A 165 14.85 1.00 -16.48
N VAL A 166 15.80 0.98 -15.53
CA VAL A 166 17.16 1.51 -15.77
C VAL A 166 17.84 0.72 -16.88
N SER A 167 17.70 -0.60 -16.84
CA SER A 167 18.16 -1.49 -17.91
C SER A 167 17.42 -2.82 -17.85
N GLN A 168 17.33 -3.48 -19.00
CA GLN A 168 16.73 -4.80 -19.13
C GLN A 168 17.54 -5.63 -20.12
N SER A 169 17.84 -6.86 -19.73
CA SER A 169 18.47 -7.87 -20.56
C SER A 169 17.78 -9.23 -20.35
N ARG A 170 18.27 -10.27 -21.01
CA ARG A 170 17.73 -11.63 -20.82
C ARG A 170 17.93 -12.13 -19.37
N GLN A 171 19.01 -11.70 -18.71
CA GLN A 171 19.43 -12.25 -17.42
C GLN A 171 19.37 -11.24 -16.27
N GLU A 172 19.11 -9.97 -16.56
CA GLU A 172 19.13 -8.91 -15.56
C GLU A 172 18.09 -7.84 -15.86
N ILE A 173 17.39 -7.39 -14.83
CA ILE A 173 16.62 -6.15 -14.80
C ILE A 173 17.18 -5.25 -13.71
N LYS A 174 17.35 -3.97 -14.01
CA LYS A 174 17.63 -2.92 -13.03
C LYS A 174 16.47 -1.95 -13.01
N VAL A 175 15.94 -1.71 -11.82
CA VAL A 175 14.77 -0.85 -11.61
C VAL A 175 15.02 0.07 -10.41
N ILE A 176 14.52 1.30 -10.49
CA ILE A 176 14.48 2.19 -9.32
C ILE A 176 13.29 1.81 -8.47
N VAL A 177 13.51 1.57 -7.18
CA VAL A 177 12.44 1.28 -6.23
C VAL A 177 11.62 2.55 -6.02
N PRO A 178 10.30 2.53 -6.30
CA PRO A 178 9.45 3.71 -6.14
C PRO A 178 9.41 4.24 -4.70
N ASP A 179 9.21 5.54 -4.54
CA ASP A 179 9.07 6.17 -3.22
C ASP A 179 7.90 5.60 -2.40
N SER A 180 6.86 5.12 -3.09
CA SER A 180 5.67 4.51 -2.49
C SER A 180 5.77 3.00 -2.25
N ALA A 181 6.87 2.36 -2.63
CA ALA A 181 7.06 0.92 -2.39
C ALA A 181 7.06 0.59 -0.89
N GLN A 182 6.50 -0.57 -0.56
CA GLN A 182 6.47 -1.11 0.80
C GLN A 182 7.29 -2.40 0.89
N THR A 183 7.72 -2.74 2.10
CA THR A 183 8.36 -4.03 2.37
C THR A 183 7.44 -5.18 2.01
N GLY A 184 7.97 -6.15 1.28
CA GLY A 184 7.22 -7.34 0.88
C GLY A 184 7.81 -8.03 -0.33
N LYS A 185 7.10 -9.07 -0.79
CA LYS A 185 7.46 -9.75 -2.05
C LYS A 185 7.04 -8.89 -3.23
N PHE A 186 7.88 -8.87 -4.25
CA PHE A 186 7.54 -8.29 -5.53
C PHE A 186 7.25 -9.36 -6.59
N ILE A 187 6.61 -8.96 -7.66
CA ILE A 187 6.17 -9.82 -8.77
C ILE A 187 6.80 -9.31 -10.07
N LEU A 188 7.29 -10.22 -10.88
CA LEU A 188 7.60 -9.96 -12.29
C LEU A 188 6.41 -10.41 -13.13
N SER A 189 5.94 -9.54 -14.04
CA SER A 189 4.81 -9.80 -14.92
C SER A 189 5.21 -9.63 -16.38
N ASP A 190 4.73 -10.52 -17.25
CA ASP A 190 4.94 -10.43 -18.70
C ASP A 190 3.92 -9.52 -19.39
N GLY A 191 2.99 -8.92 -18.64
CA GLY A 191 1.99 -7.98 -19.14
C GLY A 191 0.98 -8.57 -20.11
N ALA A 192 0.82 -9.90 -20.17
CA ALA A 192 -0.18 -10.57 -20.98
C ALA A 192 -1.59 -10.31 -20.43
N GLU A 193 -2.65 -10.55 -21.25
CA GLU A 193 -4.05 -10.45 -20.79
C GLU A 193 -4.33 -11.36 -19.59
N ILE A 194 -3.71 -12.54 -19.56
CA ILE A 194 -3.60 -13.40 -18.38
C ILE A 194 -2.10 -13.46 -18.06
N PRO A 195 -1.62 -12.62 -17.12
CA PRO A 195 -0.20 -12.47 -16.92
C PRO A 195 0.42 -13.68 -16.24
N ASN A 196 1.64 -14.00 -16.63
CA ASN A 196 2.48 -14.90 -15.89
C ASN A 196 3.16 -14.12 -14.75
N TRP A 197 2.80 -14.43 -13.51
CA TRP A 197 3.32 -13.80 -12.31
C TRP A 197 4.39 -14.66 -11.67
N ILE A 198 5.60 -14.11 -11.59
CA ILE A 198 6.74 -14.76 -10.94
C ILE A 198 7.05 -13.97 -9.66
N TYR A 199 6.81 -14.60 -8.52
CA TYR A 199 7.02 -13.99 -7.20
C TYR A 199 8.47 -14.12 -6.77
N SER A 200 9.01 -13.10 -6.09
CA SER A 200 10.28 -13.20 -5.39
C SER A 200 10.20 -14.28 -4.31
N GLU A 201 11.30 -15.04 -4.11
CA GLU A 201 11.36 -16.02 -3.02
C GLU A 201 11.41 -15.34 -1.65
N GLY A 202 12.27 -14.30 -1.52
CA GLY A 202 12.39 -13.46 -0.34
C GLY A 202 11.54 -12.20 -0.41
N GLU A 203 11.41 -11.53 0.71
CA GLU A 203 10.85 -10.18 0.82
C GLU A 203 11.96 -9.16 0.55
N LEU A 204 11.61 -8.09 -0.15
CA LEU A 204 12.44 -6.90 -0.28
C LEU A 204 12.14 -6.01 0.93
N GLU A 205 13.14 -5.72 1.74
CA GLU A 205 13.02 -4.74 2.81
C GLU A 205 13.15 -3.33 2.23
N VAL A 206 12.13 -2.51 2.44
CA VAL A 206 12.13 -1.09 2.04
C VAL A 206 12.38 -0.25 3.27
N THR A 207 13.48 0.52 3.23
CA THR A 207 13.90 1.37 4.34
C THR A 207 12.83 2.42 4.66
N LEU A 208 12.48 2.53 5.94
CA LEU A 208 11.55 3.53 6.49
C LEU A 208 12.30 4.57 7.34
N PRO A 209 11.71 5.73 7.60
CA PRO A 209 12.15 6.60 8.69
C PRO A 209 12.17 5.83 10.01
N SER A 210 13.14 6.09 10.86
CA SER A 210 13.24 5.38 12.14
C SER A 210 13.71 6.29 13.27
N VAL A 211 13.33 5.93 14.51
CA VAL A 211 13.78 6.52 15.75
C VAL A 211 14.24 5.40 16.68
N GLU A 212 15.23 5.67 17.54
CA GLU A 212 15.67 4.67 18.53
C GLU A 212 14.54 4.29 19.50
N ALA A 213 13.80 5.31 19.94
CA ALA A 213 12.56 5.16 20.70
C ALA A 213 11.67 6.39 20.49
N PRO A 214 10.34 6.24 20.44
CA PRO A 214 9.44 7.38 20.40
C PRO A 214 9.65 8.29 21.62
N LEU A 215 9.62 9.60 21.39
CA LEU A 215 9.75 10.59 22.48
C LEU A 215 8.49 10.59 23.36
N ASP A 216 8.67 10.59 24.67
CA ASP A 216 7.58 10.75 25.64
C ASP A 216 7.43 12.24 25.99
N LEU A 217 6.44 12.90 25.43
CA LEU A 217 6.20 14.33 25.50
C LEU A 217 5.08 14.65 26.50
N VAL A 218 5.43 14.76 27.78
CA VAL A 218 4.48 15.03 28.86
C VAL A 218 4.35 16.56 29.10
N ASP A 219 3.14 17.01 29.50
CA ASP A 219 2.80 18.40 29.82
C ASP A 219 3.12 19.41 28.70
N LYS A 220 2.92 19.00 27.46
CA LYS A 220 3.13 19.85 26.28
C LYS A 220 1.96 20.77 26.00
N LYS A 221 2.26 21.94 25.48
CA LYS A 221 1.27 22.96 25.13
C LYS A 221 1.19 23.18 23.63
N PRO A 222 0.08 23.65 23.10
CA PRO A 222 0.00 24.23 21.77
C PRO A 222 1.13 25.28 21.58
N GLY A 223 1.78 25.26 20.40
CA GLY A 223 2.89 26.14 20.09
C GLY A 223 4.26 25.64 20.55
N ASP A 224 4.36 24.56 21.32
CA ASP A 224 5.64 23.96 21.66
C ASP A 224 6.33 23.41 20.41
N VAL A 225 7.62 23.73 20.26
CA VAL A 225 8.46 23.21 19.18
C VAL A 225 9.08 21.89 19.62
N ILE A 226 8.78 20.86 18.87
CA ILE A 226 9.26 19.49 19.11
C ILE A 226 10.40 19.18 18.14
N ARG A 227 11.45 18.54 18.66
CA ARG A 227 12.60 18.05 17.90
C ARG A 227 12.75 16.56 18.14
N VAL A 228 12.80 15.82 17.06
CA VAL A 228 12.95 14.36 17.06
C VAL A 228 14.22 14.02 16.32
N SER A 229 15.09 13.23 16.93
CA SER A 229 16.28 12.68 16.27
C SER A 229 16.01 11.27 15.78
N GLY A 230 16.53 10.94 14.60
CA GLY A 230 16.33 9.64 14.00
C GLY A 230 17.15 9.45 12.73
N GLU A 231 16.74 8.51 11.91
CA GLU A 231 17.40 8.18 10.64
C GLU A 231 16.39 8.18 9.49
N ASN A 232 16.88 8.44 8.28
CA ASN A 232 16.09 8.44 7.04
C ASN A 232 14.88 9.39 7.06
N PHE A 233 14.96 10.51 7.75
CA PHE A 233 13.89 11.50 7.77
C PHE A 233 13.73 12.24 6.45
N ASP A 234 14.68 12.13 5.53
CA ASP A 234 14.54 12.58 4.14
C ASP A 234 13.40 11.85 3.38
N LEU A 235 12.98 10.69 3.87
CA LEU A 235 11.84 9.95 3.35
C LEU A 235 10.50 10.48 3.85
N VAL A 236 10.46 11.29 4.92
CA VAL A 236 9.23 11.81 5.52
C VAL A 236 8.54 12.76 4.55
N LYS A 237 7.27 12.52 4.27
CA LYS A 237 6.40 13.41 3.48
C LYS A 237 5.38 14.15 4.34
N LYS A 238 4.97 13.56 5.48
CA LYS A 238 3.95 14.10 6.36
C LYS A 238 4.30 13.84 7.82
N VAL A 239 3.92 14.78 8.69
CA VAL A 239 3.87 14.60 10.15
C VAL A 239 2.41 14.68 10.57
N GLN A 240 1.87 13.59 11.12
CA GLN A 240 0.48 13.48 11.50
C GLN A 240 0.31 13.49 13.02
N MET A 241 -0.55 14.37 13.50
CA MET A 241 -0.92 14.50 14.91
C MET A 241 -1.91 13.39 15.34
N PRO A 242 -2.10 13.17 16.65
CA PRO A 242 -3.01 12.13 17.16
C PRO A 242 -4.46 12.29 16.68
N ASN A 243 -4.92 13.52 16.42
CA ASN A 243 -6.26 13.82 15.88
C ASN A 243 -6.37 13.61 14.36
N GLY A 244 -5.28 13.22 13.69
CA GLY A 244 -5.22 13.01 12.25
C GLY A 244 -4.79 14.22 11.43
N ASP A 245 -4.64 15.40 12.05
CA ASP A 245 -4.20 16.59 11.35
C ASP A 245 -2.73 16.49 10.94
N GLU A 246 -2.41 17.01 9.76
CA GLU A 246 -1.04 17.13 9.27
C GLU A 246 -0.46 18.50 9.67
N VAL A 247 0.82 18.52 10.06
CA VAL A 247 1.52 19.76 10.43
C VAL A 247 2.76 19.94 9.57
N GLU A 248 3.11 21.21 9.36
CA GLU A 248 4.37 21.57 8.70
C GLU A 248 5.57 21.16 9.56
N PHE A 249 6.62 20.73 8.88
CA PHE A 249 7.86 20.32 9.54
C PHE A 249 9.09 20.79 8.76
N THR A 250 10.22 20.77 9.42
CA THR A 250 11.53 20.96 8.81
C THR A 250 12.43 19.79 9.18
N MET A 251 13.33 19.43 8.26
CA MET A 251 14.28 18.36 8.47
C MET A 251 15.70 18.92 8.28
N THR A 252 16.59 18.50 9.15
CA THR A 252 18.03 18.81 9.07
C THR A 252 18.81 17.51 9.13
N ALA A 253 19.52 17.19 8.05
CA ALA A 253 20.41 16.04 8.00
C ALA A 253 21.78 16.40 8.61
N SER A 254 22.36 15.49 9.39
CA SER A 254 23.70 15.61 9.92
C SER A 254 24.45 14.27 9.91
N SER A 255 25.76 14.30 10.18
CA SER A 255 26.58 13.09 10.32
C SER A 255 26.26 12.26 11.58
N GLU A 256 25.49 12.81 12.51
CA GLU A 256 25.09 12.17 13.76
C GLU A 256 23.62 11.70 13.75
N GLY A 257 22.96 11.78 12.58
CA GLY A 257 21.56 11.46 12.36
C GLY A 257 20.76 12.66 11.85
N ASP A 258 19.50 12.42 11.55
CA ASP A 258 18.59 13.45 11.09
C ASP A 258 17.80 14.05 12.26
N GLU A 259 17.47 15.33 12.19
CA GLU A 259 16.56 16.00 13.12
C GLU A 259 15.30 16.45 12.38
N LEU A 260 14.15 16.02 12.87
CA LEU A 260 12.83 16.47 12.43
C LEU A 260 12.30 17.48 13.45
N THR A 261 11.87 18.66 12.99
CA THR A 261 11.31 19.72 13.84
C THR A 261 9.91 20.09 13.37
N PHE A 262 8.94 20.11 14.29
CA PHE A 262 7.57 20.54 14.05
C PHE A 262 7.01 21.27 15.27
N THR A 263 5.88 21.99 15.10
CA THR A 263 5.21 22.72 16.17
C THR A 263 3.85 22.07 16.46
N LEU A 264 3.52 21.92 17.75
CA LEU A 264 2.24 21.38 18.16
C LEU A 264 1.11 22.37 17.83
N PRO A 265 0.04 21.96 17.12
CA PRO A 265 -1.07 22.81 16.74
C PRO A 265 -1.98 23.13 17.94
N ASP A 266 -2.84 24.15 17.79
CA ASP A 266 -3.76 24.60 18.86
C ASP A 266 -4.73 23.54 19.34
N ASN A 267 -5.10 22.60 18.45
CA ASN A 267 -6.06 21.52 18.69
C ASN A 267 -5.37 20.17 18.97
N VAL A 268 -4.09 20.18 19.34
CA VAL A 268 -3.37 18.94 19.67
C VAL A 268 -4.06 18.18 20.79
N SER A 269 -4.22 16.87 20.62
CA SER A 269 -4.77 15.95 21.62
C SER A 269 -3.70 14.97 22.10
N ASP A 270 -4.03 14.19 23.16
CA ASP A 270 -3.18 13.09 23.60
C ASP A 270 -3.11 11.98 22.55
N GLY A 271 -1.95 11.37 22.42
CA GLY A 271 -1.76 10.20 21.56
C GLY A 271 -0.43 10.23 20.81
N GLU A 272 -0.34 9.38 19.80
CA GLU A 272 0.86 9.19 19.00
C GLU A 272 0.99 10.23 17.89
N VAL A 273 2.20 10.77 17.75
CA VAL A 273 2.63 11.54 16.58
C VAL A 273 3.35 10.60 15.65
N THR A 274 2.90 10.54 14.41
CA THR A 274 3.46 9.66 13.40
C THR A 274 4.06 10.43 12.23
N VAL A 275 5.10 9.88 11.64
CA VAL A 275 5.60 10.33 10.35
C VAL A 275 5.20 9.33 9.27
N LEU A 276 4.91 9.83 8.07
CA LEU A 276 4.54 9.02 6.93
C LEU A 276 5.50 9.33 5.77
N PRO A 277 6.19 8.31 5.23
CA PRO A 277 6.86 8.41 3.94
C PRO A 277 5.84 8.38 2.79
N ALA A 278 6.29 8.36 1.55
CA ALA A 278 5.43 8.30 0.38
C ALA A 278 4.64 6.97 0.27
N SER A 279 5.06 5.94 1.00
CA SER A 279 4.35 4.65 1.10
C SER A 279 3.19 4.65 2.10
N ASP A 280 2.91 5.78 2.76
CA ASP A 280 1.90 5.96 3.80
C ASP A 280 2.02 4.98 5.01
N VAL A 281 3.16 4.30 5.14
CA VAL A 281 3.46 3.46 6.31
C VAL A 281 3.71 4.34 7.51
N LYS A 282 2.91 4.18 8.57
CA LYS A 282 2.99 4.98 9.78
C LYS A 282 4.17 4.56 10.66
N VAL A 283 5.02 5.53 11.03
CA VAL A 283 6.10 5.35 11.99
C VAL A 283 5.86 6.29 13.17
N VAL A 284 5.70 5.73 14.37
CA VAL A 284 5.50 6.52 15.59
C VAL A 284 6.83 7.14 16.02
N VAL A 285 6.85 8.46 16.18
CA VAL A 285 8.06 9.22 16.55
C VAL A 285 7.94 9.88 17.92
N ALA A 286 6.73 10.09 18.42
CA ALA A 286 6.50 10.63 19.74
C ALA A 286 5.12 10.24 20.27
N THR A 287 4.96 10.28 21.60
CA THR A 287 3.67 10.23 22.28
C THR A 287 3.47 11.53 23.04
N VAL A 288 2.36 12.22 22.80
CA VAL A 288 2.02 13.49 23.41
C VAL A 288 1.00 13.31 24.52
N VAL A 289 1.26 13.92 25.67
CA VAL A 289 0.29 14.14 26.74
C VAL A 289 0.17 15.65 26.91
N VAL A 290 -0.97 16.20 26.51
CA VAL A 290 -1.20 17.65 26.53
C VAL A 290 -1.44 18.15 27.96
N ALA A 291 -0.83 19.26 28.29
CA ALA A 291 -1.04 19.97 29.56
C ALA A 291 -2.53 20.32 29.73
N THR A 292 -2.98 20.30 30.97
CA THR A 292 -4.34 20.70 31.32
C THR A 292 -4.33 21.80 32.39
N PRO A 293 -5.39 22.61 32.51
CA PRO A 293 -5.58 23.46 33.67
C PRO A 293 -5.54 22.62 34.96
N SER A 294 -4.80 23.05 35.95
CA SER A 294 -4.64 22.29 37.19
C SER A 294 -4.64 23.22 38.42
N ASN A 295 -4.85 22.64 39.61
CA ASN A 295 -4.92 23.36 40.89
C ASN A 295 -5.98 24.49 40.85
N VAL A 296 -7.11 24.25 40.15
CA VAL A 296 -8.12 25.28 39.91
C VAL A 296 -8.95 25.55 41.16
N VAL A 297 -9.09 26.83 41.50
CA VAL A 297 -9.92 27.30 42.61
C VAL A 297 -10.81 28.43 42.13
N ALA A 298 -12.11 28.35 42.42
CA ALA A 298 -13.06 29.45 42.17
C ALA A 298 -13.11 30.47 43.29
N VAL A 299 -13.15 31.77 42.96
CA VAL A 299 -13.24 32.88 43.90
C VAL A 299 -14.27 33.90 43.43
N PRO A 300 -15.43 34.04 44.09
CA PRO A 300 -15.94 33.14 45.16
C PRO A 300 -16.37 31.76 44.62
N ALA A 301 -16.34 30.73 45.49
CA ALA A 301 -16.79 29.37 45.14
C ALA A 301 -18.20 29.09 45.63
N VAL A 302 -18.73 29.89 46.55
CA VAL A 302 -20.03 29.65 47.18
C VAL A 302 -20.85 30.94 47.22
N ASN A 303 -22.15 30.81 47.45
CA ASN A 303 -23.14 31.91 47.49
C ASN A 303 -23.24 32.69 46.18
N LEU A 304 -23.00 32.03 45.06
CA LEU A 304 -22.97 32.63 43.74
C LEU A 304 -24.41 32.85 43.22
N ARG A 305 -24.57 33.93 42.42
CA ARG A 305 -25.83 34.29 41.78
C ARG A 305 -25.59 34.53 40.29
N GLY A 306 -26.61 34.36 39.49
CA GLY A 306 -26.55 34.74 38.08
C GLY A 306 -26.11 36.20 37.92
N GLY A 307 -25.16 36.45 37.05
CA GLY A 307 -24.51 37.76 36.86
C GLY A 307 -23.30 38.03 37.71
N ASP A 308 -22.94 37.13 38.64
CA ASP A 308 -21.70 37.28 39.40
C ASP A 308 -20.44 36.99 38.55
N MET A 309 -19.41 37.78 38.74
CA MET A 309 -18.11 37.52 38.14
C MET A 309 -17.35 36.51 39.00
N ILE A 310 -17.00 35.36 38.41
CA ILE A 310 -16.19 34.34 39.06
C ILE A 310 -14.78 34.42 38.51
N THR A 311 -13.80 34.47 39.42
CA THR A 311 -12.39 34.38 39.12
C THR A 311 -11.92 32.95 39.37
N LEU A 312 -11.46 32.24 38.35
CA LEU A 312 -10.87 30.92 38.46
C LEU A 312 -9.36 31.06 38.41
N LYS A 313 -8.69 30.60 39.46
CA LYS A 313 -7.21 30.67 39.59
C LYS A 313 -6.63 29.28 39.55
N GLY A 314 -5.51 29.13 38.85
CA GLY A 314 -4.85 27.82 38.67
C GLY A 314 -3.54 27.92 37.91
N THR A 315 -3.10 26.79 37.42
CA THR A 315 -1.95 26.67 36.50
C THR A 315 -2.48 26.34 35.11
N ASN A 316 -1.79 26.80 34.06
CA ASN A 316 -2.18 26.58 32.67
C ASN A 316 -3.60 27.09 32.33
N MET A 317 -4.00 28.16 32.96
CA MET A 317 -5.33 28.76 32.73
C MET A 317 -5.43 29.39 31.32
N ASP A 318 -4.30 29.67 30.66
CA ASP A 318 -4.17 30.11 29.28
C ASP A 318 -4.67 29.06 28.25
N LEU A 319 -4.82 27.80 28.63
CA LEU A 319 -5.33 26.73 27.78
C LEU A 319 -6.87 26.66 27.74
N VAL A 320 -7.57 27.35 28.64
CA VAL A 320 -9.04 27.32 28.70
C VAL A 320 -9.62 28.14 27.55
N THR A 321 -10.54 27.56 26.80
CA THR A 321 -11.26 28.25 25.70
C THR A 321 -12.58 28.86 26.16
N ASP A 322 -13.29 28.12 26.97
CA ASP A 322 -14.60 28.45 27.47
C ASP A 322 -14.92 27.64 28.73
N VAL A 323 -16.06 27.94 29.34
CA VAL A 323 -16.47 27.30 30.58
C VAL A 323 -17.92 26.81 30.46
N THR A 324 -18.17 25.55 30.80
CA THR A 324 -19.53 25.00 30.87
C THR A 324 -20.01 24.97 32.31
N PHE A 325 -21.08 25.70 32.60
CA PHE A 325 -21.70 25.76 33.91
C PHE A 325 -22.67 24.60 34.12
N PRO A 326 -22.76 24.04 35.33
CA PRO A 326 -23.76 23.05 35.64
C PRO A 326 -25.19 23.63 35.46
N GLY A 327 -26.08 22.90 34.76
CA GLY A 327 -27.43 23.32 34.43
C GLY A 327 -27.55 24.24 33.20
N VAL A 328 -26.42 24.52 32.50
CA VAL A 328 -26.40 25.32 31.27
C VAL A 328 -25.83 24.48 30.14
N GLU A 329 -26.53 24.40 29.03
CA GLU A 329 -26.11 23.56 27.87
C GLU A 329 -24.99 24.23 27.05
N GLU A 330 -25.05 25.57 26.93
CA GLU A 330 -24.09 26.34 26.12
C GLU A 330 -22.88 26.76 26.97
N ALA A 331 -21.69 26.60 26.39
CA ALA A 331 -20.47 27.07 27.00
C ALA A 331 -20.41 28.60 27.03
N VAL A 332 -19.81 29.16 28.07
CA VAL A 332 -19.68 30.60 28.32
C VAL A 332 -18.27 31.05 27.99
N GLY A 333 -18.14 32.08 27.17
CA GLY A 333 -16.86 32.69 26.86
C GLY A 333 -16.19 33.40 28.06
N LEU A 334 -14.92 33.62 27.97
CA LEU A 334 -14.10 34.24 29.02
C LEU A 334 -14.14 35.77 28.91
N GLU A 335 -14.27 36.43 30.03
CA GLU A 335 -14.16 37.90 30.11
C GLU A 335 -12.68 38.39 30.12
N SER A 336 -11.80 37.62 30.73
CA SER A 336 -10.37 37.83 30.71
C SER A 336 -9.60 36.57 31.03
N GLN A 337 -8.37 36.46 30.52
CA GLN A 337 -7.52 35.27 30.64
C GLN A 337 -6.04 35.60 30.69
N ASN A 338 -5.30 34.89 31.55
CA ASN A 338 -3.85 34.76 31.55
C ASN A 338 -3.45 33.34 32.01
N SER A 339 -2.18 33.04 32.13
CA SER A 339 -1.68 31.70 32.50
C SER A 339 -2.06 31.21 33.90
N THR A 340 -2.52 32.13 34.79
CA THR A 340 -2.83 31.81 36.20
C THR A 340 -4.28 32.11 36.60
N GLU A 341 -5.00 32.86 35.80
CA GLU A 341 -6.35 33.34 36.15
C GLU A 341 -7.21 33.54 34.90
N ILE A 342 -8.49 33.15 35.02
CA ILE A 342 -9.55 33.53 34.07
C ILE A 342 -10.72 34.14 34.84
N LYS A 343 -11.49 35.00 34.18
CA LYS A 343 -12.76 35.55 34.69
C LYS A 343 -13.89 35.18 33.78
N VAL A 344 -15.00 34.75 34.37
CA VAL A 344 -16.21 34.35 33.66
C VAL A 344 -17.42 34.86 34.36
N LEU A 345 -18.43 35.27 33.59
CA LEU A 345 -19.71 35.74 34.10
C LEU A 345 -20.65 34.54 34.29
N MET A 346 -21.20 34.37 35.48
CA MET A 346 -22.10 33.28 35.80
C MET A 346 -23.48 33.49 35.11
N PRO A 347 -23.97 32.51 34.30
CA PRO A 347 -25.29 32.55 33.72
C PRO A 347 -26.41 32.48 34.77
N ALA A 348 -27.55 33.13 34.49
CA ALA A 348 -28.69 33.12 35.40
C ALA A 348 -29.28 31.69 35.65
N ALA A 349 -29.13 30.80 34.69
CA ALA A 349 -29.65 29.43 34.74
C ALA A 349 -28.68 28.45 35.42
N ALA A 350 -27.45 28.87 35.76
CA ALA A 350 -26.46 27.99 36.38
C ALA A 350 -26.88 27.56 37.79
N ILE A 351 -26.60 26.32 38.13
CA ILE A 351 -26.89 25.69 39.42
C ILE A 351 -25.60 25.28 40.15
N SER A 352 -25.74 24.84 41.38
CA SER A 352 -24.60 24.26 42.12
C SER A 352 -24.13 22.95 41.48
N GLY A 353 -22.81 22.75 41.40
CA GLY A 353 -22.20 21.56 40.82
C GLY A 353 -20.79 21.85 40.29
N ASP A 354 -20.30 20.97 39.42
CA ASP A 354 -18.99 21.08 38.83
C ASP A 354 -19.07 21.89 37.53
N LEU A 355 -18.35 23.00 37.52
CA LEU A 355 -18.09 23.84 36.37
C LEU A 355 -16.92 23.23 35.60
N GLN A 356 -17.05 23.10 34.29
CA GLN A 356 -16.03 22.51 33.43
C GLN A 356 -15.26 23.61 32.69
N LEU A 357 -13.92 23.57 32.79
CA LEU A 357 -13.03 24.41 32.01
C LEU A 357 -12.61 23.63 30.77
N ASN A 358 -13.12 24.02 29.62
CA ASN A 358 -12.87 23.32 28.36
C ASN A 358 -11.57 23.83 27.70
N THR A 359 -10.92 22.97 26.94
CA THR A 359 -9.69 23.29 26.20
C THR A 359 -9.80 22.83 24.75
N ASN A 360 -9.01 23.39 23.84
CA ASN A 360 -8.94 22.94 22.43
C ASN A 360 -8.48 21.50 22.26
N SER A 361 -7.77 20.95 23.24
CA SER A 361 -7.34 19.54 23.23
C SER A 361 -8.48 18.54 23.49
N GLY A 362 -9.71 19.03 23.70
CA GLY A 362 -10.87 18.21 24.08
C GLY A 362 -10.88 17.76 25.54
N LYS A 363 -9.91 18.18 26.35
CA LYS A 363 -9.88 17.91 27.79
C LYS A 363 -10.63 18.98 28.56
N ALA A 364 -11.20 18.59 29.71
CA ALA A 364 -11.83 19.53 30.61
C ALA A 364 -11.36 19.30 32.05
N THR A 365 -11.27 20.40 32.82
CA THR A 365 -10.96 20.37 34.25
C THR A 365 -12.15 20.86 35.03
N ALA A 366 -12.57 20.10 36.04
CA ALA A 366 -13.73 20.42 36.86
C ALA A 366 -13.34 21.24 38.09
N VAL A 367 -14.19 22.20 38.47
CA VAL A 367 -14.12 22.90 39.76
C VAL A 367 -15.54 23.10 40.33
N SER A 368 -15.72 22.76 41.59
CA SER A 368 -17.04 22.83 42.23
C SER A 368 -17.41 24.25 42.61
N ILE A 369 -18.64 24.63 42.31
CA ILE A 369 -19.27 25.91 42.69
C ILE A 369 -20.62 25.68 43.40
N ALA A 370 -21.02 26.62 44.24
CA ALA A 370 -22.33 26.56 44.90
C ALA A 370 -23.08 27.90 44.79
N THR A 371 -24.32 27.80 44.32
CA THR A 371 -25.20 28.94 44.23
C THR A 371 -25.78 29.31 45.59
N ALA A 372 -26.13 30.59 45.74
CA ALA A 372 -26.83 31.07 46.90
C ALA A 372 -28.18 30.36 47.10
N LYS A 373 -28.42 29.88 48.28
CA LYS A 373 -29.73 29.34 48.63
C LYS A 373 -30.68 30.47 48.91
N PRO A 374 -31.95 30.35 48.54
CA PRO A 374 -32.98 31.29 48.97
C PRO A 374 -33.01 31.33 50.52
N GLU A 375 -32.88 32.53 51.10
CA GLU A 375 -33.01 32.74 52.52
C GLU A 375 -34.27 33.51 52.82
N ASN A 376 -34.82 33.32 54.03
CA ASN A 376 -36.01 34.05 54.49
C ASN A 376 -37.23 33.92 53.55
N ILE A 377 -37.44 32.72 52.99
CA ILE A 377 -38.60 32.47 52.16
C ILE A 377 -39.85 32.61 53.01
N SER A 378 -40.70 33.54 52.59
CA SER A 378 -42.04 33.71 53.17
C SER A 378 -43.13 33.47 52.10
N TYR A 379 -44.29 33.05 52.50
CA TYR A 379 -45.42 32.85 51.58
C TYR A 379 -46.68 33.62 52.10
N SER A 380 -47.55 34.01 51.21
CA SER A 380 -48.63 34.89 51.48
C SER A 380 -49.68 34.26 52.42
N ALA A 381 -49.79 32.94 52.48
CA ALA A 381 -50.68 32.21 53.36
C ALA A 381 -50.17 30.81 53.66
N ALA A 382 -50.49 30.30 54.88
CA ALA A 382 -50.09 28.92 55.25
C ALA A 382 -50.98 27.87 54.55
N THR A 383 -52.15 28.24 54.08
CA THR A 383 -53.07 27.41 53.31
C THR A 383 -53.69 28.28 52.18
N VAL A 384 -53.73 27.72 50.96
CA VAL A 384 -54.33 28.37 49.77
C VAL A 384 -55.40 27.45 49.26
N PRO A 385 -56.66 27.98 49.02
CA PRO A 385 -57.74 27.22 48.38
C PRO A 385 -57.31 26.70 47.00
N ALA A 386 -57.85 25.55 46.59
CA ALA A 386 -57.56 24.97 45.32
C ALA A 386 -57.92 25.94 44.17
N GLY A 387 -56.95 26.25 43.31
CA GLY A 387 -57.11 27.18 42.18
C GLY A 387 -56.69 28.62 42.45
N GLU A 388 -56.31 28.98 43.69
CA GLU A 388 -55.73 30.28 43.99
C GLU A 388 -54.20 30.28 43.93
N ALA A 389 -53.63 31.45 43.64
CA ALA A 389 -52.19 31.59 43.53
C ALA A 389 -51.51 31.82 44.90
N LEU A 390 -50.49 31.04 45.23
CA LEU A 390 -49.57 31.27 46.35
C LEU A 390 -48.45 32.19 45.90
N THR A 391 -48.25 33.30 46.55
CA THR A 391 -47.11 34.17 46.33
C THR A 391 -45.97 33.80 47.28
N VAL A 392 -44.85 33.41 46.75
CA VAL A 392 -43.59 33.14 47.47
C VAL A 392 -42.70 34.38 47.30
N LYS A 393 -42.20 34.92 48.40
CA LYS A 393 -41.27 36.06 48.42
C LYS A 393 -39.98 35.68 49.08
#